data_e9e9d96448ab9bd1c7777a0b0b41b1e1
#
_entry.id   e9e9d96448ab9bd1c7777a0b0b41b1e1
#
_cell.length_a   1.000
_cell.length_b   1.000
_cell.length_c   1.000
_cell.angle_alpha   90.00
_cell.angle_beta   90.00
_cell.angle_gamma   90.00
#
_symmetry.space_group_name_H-M   'P 1'
#
loop_
_entity.id
_entity.type
_entity.pdbx_description
1 polymer ?
#
loop_
_entity_poly.entity_id
_entity_poly.type
_entity_poly.pdbx_seq_one_letter_code
_entity_poly.pdbx_strand_id
1 'polypeptide(L)'
;VYKRQGFDFSRGRIDKSLHPFCGGGTQDVRITTRFTEEDSFSCFDALMHETGHALYEQGLPQKWAHQPIGSAGGMSLHESQSLFVEMQIIKSLPVSQFIQKILKDKLGKDPNVWSSEVIYNIRNSVTPGYIRVDSDEVHYPLHIIHRFNIEYKIIEEDANVEYLPDLWNEEFSKTLGLDVHDDKSGCLQDIHW
;
A
#
# COMPACT_ATOMS: atom_id res chain seq x y z
N VAL A 1 16.25 0.58 -8.72
CA VAL A 1 15.40 1.34 -7.80
C VAL A 1 15.84 1.07 -6.37
N TYR A 2 15.89 -0.17 -5.89
CA TYR A 2 16.18 -0.54 -4.49
C TYR A 2 17.51 0.01 -3.96
N LYS A 3 18.59 -0.13 -4.73
CA LYS A 3 19.91 0.40 -4.33
C LYS A 3 19.94 1.92 -4.11
N ARG A 4 19.00 2.65 -4.72
CA ARG A 4 18.91 4.11 -4.57
C ARG A 4 18.12 4.55 -3.35
N GLN A 5 17.31 3.66 -2.78
CA GLN A 5 16.45 3.94 -1.62
C GLN A 5 17.14 3.62 -0.29
N GLY A 6 18.25 2.91 -0.33
CA GLY A 6 18.99 2.54 0.86
C GLY A 6 18.65 1.17 1.46
N PHE A 7 17.79 0.37 0.77
CA PHE A 7 17.54 -1.02 1.21
C PHE A 7 18.84 -1.82 1.21
N ASP A 8 19.17 -2.37 2.35
CA ASP A 8 20.39 -3.16 2.55
C ASP A 8 20.15 -4.64 2.22
N PHE A 9 20.59 -5.06 1.05
CA PHE A 9 20.49 -6.45 0.58
C PHE A 9 21.37 -7.45 1.36
N SER A 10 22.30 -6.99 2.18
CA SER A 10 23.02 -7.88 3.08
C SER A 10 22.19 -8.33 4.28
N ARG A 11 21.11 -7.59 4.56
CA ARG A 11 20.14 -7.85 5.63
C ARG A 11 18.72 -7.99 5.10
N GLY A 12 18.56 -8.50 3.88
CA GLY A 12 17.25 -8.70 3.33
C GLY A 12 17.23 -9.17 1.89
N ARG A 13 16.06 -9.54 1.41
CA ARG A 13 15.83 -10.03 0.05
C ARG A 13 14.45 -9.70 -0.46
N ILE A 14 14.28 -9.83 -1.77
CA ILE A 14 13.01 -9.61 -2.46
C ILE A 14 12.66 -10.86 -3.25
N ASP A 15 11.42 -11.34 -3.07
CA ASP A 15 10.90 -12.54 -3.70
C ASP A 15 9.54 -12.25 -4.37
N LYS A 16 9.03 -13.23 -5.14
CA LYS A 16 7.67 -13.17 -5.70
C LYS A 16 6.67 -13.87 -4.78
N SER A 17 5.47 -13.31 -4.67
CA SER A 17 4.34 -13.93 -3.97
C SER A 17 3.01 -13.54 -4.62
N LEU A 18 1.93 -14.20 -4.23
CA LEU A 18 0.58 -13.83 -4.67
C LEU A 18 0.10 -12.52 -4.06
N HIS A 19 0.50 -12.25 -2.82
CA HIS A 19 0.20 -11.02 -2.11
C HIS A 19 1.51 -10.37 -1.65
N PRO A 20 1.78 -9.09 -1.99
CA PRO A 20 2.92 -8.36 -1.47
C PRO A 20 2.89 -8.31 0.05
N PHE A 21 4.04 -8.48 0.69
CA PHE A 21 4.21 -8.26 2.13
C PHE A 21 5.66 -7.99 2.48
N CYS A 22 5.87 -7.36 3.63
CA CYS A 22 7.16 -7.23 4.29
C CYS A 22 7.13 -8.01 5.61
N GLY A 23 8.19 -8.78 5.88
CA GLY A 23 8.31 -9.57 7.10
C GLY A 23 9.75 -9.83 7.48
N GLY A 24 9.95 -10.57 8.56
CA GLY A 24 11.26 -10.86 9.13
C GLY A 24 11.59 -9.93 10.29
N GLY A 25 12.85 -9.72 10.54
CA GLY A 25 13.34 -8.84 11.60
C GLY A 25 14.48 -7.97 11.10
N THR A 26 14.98 -7.07 11.94
CA THR A 26 15.96 -6.03 11.59
C THR A 26 17.23 -6.52 10.86
N GLN A 27 17.57 -7.80 11.02
CA GLN A 27 18.75 -8.43 10.40
C GLN A 27 18.42 -9.27 9.16
N ASP A 28 17.15 -9.59 8.90
CA ASP A 28 16.72 -10.35 7.73
C ASP A 28 15.30 -9.88 7.34
N VAL A 29 15.24 -8.74 6.66
CA VAL A 29 13.99 -8.16 6.19
C VAL A 29 13.66 -8.72 4.81
N ARG A 30 12.51 -9.33 4.67
CA ARG A 30 12.05 -9.96 3.43
C ARG A 30 10.85 -9.24 2.87
N ILE A 31 10.97 -8.80 1.62
CA ILE A 31 9.91 -8.18 0.86
C ILE A 31 9.43 -9.17 -0.20
N THR A 32 8.13 -9.22 -0.43
CA THR A 32 7.58 -9.91 -1.58
C THR A 32 6.76 -8.97 -2.44
N THR A 33 6.64 -9.29 -3.71
CA THR A 33 5.81 -8.54 -4.65
C THR A 33 5.17 -9.46 -5.67
N ARG A 34 4.07 -9.00 -6.25
CA ARG A 34 3.44 -9.59 -7.42
C ARG A 34 3.84 -8.79 -8.65
N PHE A 35 4.13 -9.48 -9.74
CA PHE A 35 4.49 -8.86 -11.01
C PHE A 35 3.59 -9.36 -12.12
N THR A 36 3.04 -8.44 -12.90
CA THR A 36 2.37 -8.70 -14.18
C THR A 36 2.97 -7.80 -15.25
N GLU A 37 3.00 -8.24 -16.50
CA GLU A 37 3.52 -7.44 -17.62
C GLU A 37 2.54 -6.35 -18.04
N GLU A 38 1.25 -6.56 -17.76
CA GLU A 38 0.15 -5.67 -18.12
C GLU A 38 0.09 -4.41 -17.24
N ASP A 39 0.48 -4.53 -15.96
CA ASP A 39 0.41 -3.44 -14.98
C ASP A 39 1.71 -3.28 -14.19
N SER A 40 2.68 -2.63 -14.83
CA SER A 40 3.98 -2.36 -14.23
C SER A 40 3.94 -1.29 -13.13
N PHE A 41 2.96 -0.37 -13.16
CA PHE A 41 2.85 0.67 -12.14
C PHE A 41 2.31 0.11 -10.82
N SER A 42 1.29 -0.73 -10.85
CA SER A 42 0.79 -1.39 -9.64
C SER A 42 1.89 -2.23 -8.96
N CYS A 43 2.68 -2.97 -9.74
CA CYS A 43 3.83 -3.69 -9.20
C CYS A 43 4.87 -2.76 -8.57
N PHE A 44 5.15 -1.62 -9.21
CA PHE A 44 6.09 -0.63 -8.69
C PHE A 44 5.59 -0.01 -7.40
N ASP A 45 4.32 0.35 -7.33
CA ASP A 45 3.71 0.97 -6.15
C ASP A 45 3.68 0.01 -4.96
N ALA A 46 3.22 -1.23 -5.17
CA ALA A 46 3.23 -2.27 -4.14
C ALA A 46 4.64 -2.53 -3.59
N LEU A 47 5.62 -2.61 -4.48
CA LEU A 47 7.00 -2.82 -4.08
C LEU A 47 7.58 -1.64 -3.29
N MET A 48 7.18 -0.43 -3.64
CA MET A 48 7.61 0.77 -2.92
C MET A 48 6.95 0.88 -1.55
N HIS A 49 5.68 0.48 -1.45
CA HIS A 49 4.98 0.31 -0.19
C HIS A 49 5.75 -0.63 0.74
N GLU A 50 6.03 -1.86 0.27
CA GLU A 50 6.79 -2.84 1.06
C GLU A 50 8.22 -2.38 1.38
N THR A 51 8.83 -1.57 0.50
CA THR A 51 10.13 -0.95 0.79
C THR A 51 10.05 0.04 1.93
N GLY A 52 8.94 0.78 2.08
CA GLY A 52 8.71 1.67 3.21
C GLY A 52 8.73 0.91 4.54
N HIS A 53 8.01 -0.21 4.61
CA HIS A 53 8.07 -1.14 5.75
C HIS A 53 9.48 -1.63 6.01
N ALA A 54 10.18 -2.05 4.97
CA ALA A 54 11.50 -2.64 5.08
C ALA A 54 12.58 -1.65 5.54
N LEU A 55 12.54 -0.41 5.07
CA LEU A 55 13.44 0.65 5.51
C LEU A 55 13.22 1.00 6.99
N TYR A 56 11.97 0.98 7.43
CA TYR A 56 11.64 1.16 8.84
C TYR A 56 12.23 0.04 9.70
N GLU A 57 12.01 -1.23 9.32
CA GLU A 57 12.58 -2.38 10.03
C GLU A 57 14.13 -2.35 10.04
N GLN A 58 14.76 -2.08 8.91
CA GLN A 58 16.22 -1.98 8.83
C GLN A 58 16.79 -0.78 9.59
N GLY A 59 15.97 0.26 9.81
CA GLY A 59 16.32 1.45 10.58
C GLY A 59 16.17 1.32 12.08
N LEU A 60 15.52 0.27 12.58
CA LEU A 60 15.34 0.04 14.01
C LEU A 60 16.68 -0.15 14.74
N PRO A 61 16.78 0.23 16.02
CA PRO A 61 18.05 0.25 16.75
C PRO A 61 18.57 -1.16 17.02
N GLN A 62 19.61 -1.54 16.30
CA GLN A 62 20.26 -2.86 16.37
C GLN A 62 20.72 -3.24 17.79
N LYS A 63 21.11 -2.24 18.59
CA LYS A 63 21.52 -2.44 19.98
C LYS A 63 20.43 -3.12 20.83
N TRP A 64 19.16 -2.94 20.44
CA TRP A 64 17.99 -3.41 21.18
C TRP A 64 17.18 -4.45 20.41
N ALA A 65 17.74 -5.08 19.37
CA ALA A 65 17.05 -5.96 18.43
C ALA A 65 16.24 -7.12 19.07
N HIS A 66 16.59 -7.52 20.30
CA HIS A 66 15.91 -8.60 21.02
C HIS A 66 15.11 -8.08 22.24
N GLN A 67 14.79 -6.78 22.25
CA GLN A 67 14.02 -6.17 23.34
C GLN A 67 12.84 -5.37 22.77
N PRO A 68 11.74 -5.22 23.53
CA PRO A 68 10.56 -4.47 23.05
C PRO A 68 10.87 -3.04 22.56
N ILE A 69 11.83 -2.35 23.19
CA ILE A 69 12.25 -1.00 22.78
C ILE A 69 12.95 -0.97 21.41
N GLY A 70 13.45 -2.10 20.93
CA GLY A 70 14.06 -2.25 19.61
C GLY A 70 13.07 -2.73 18.54
N SER A 71 11.82 -2.97 18.90
CA SER A 71 10.77 -3.40 17.98
C SER A 71 10.05 -2.21 17.37
N ALA A 72 9.34 -2.46 16.28
CA ALA A 72 8.47 -1.46 15.65
C ALA A 72 7.42 -0.93 16.62
N GLY A 73 7.06 0.35 16.50
CA GLY A 73 6.13 1.05 17.38
C GLY A 73 4.65 0.72 17.15
N GLY A 74 4.35 -0.46 16.60
CA GLY A 74 3.00 -0.93 16.28
C GLY A 74 2.63 -0.74 14.82
N MET A 75 1.52 -1.37 14.42
CA MET A 75 1.11 -1.44 13.00
C MET A 75 0.78 -0.08 12.41
N SER A 76 0.16 0.83 13.17
CA SER A 76 -0.17 2.19 12.68
C SER A 76 1.09 2.97 12.27
N LEU A 77 2.15 2.90 13.09
CA LEU A 77 3.42 3.56 12.76
C LEU A 77 4.13 2.86 11.61
N HIS A 78 4.08 1.53 11.57
CA HIS A 78 4.69 0.73 10.51
C HIS A 78 4.05 1.02 9.15
N GLU A 79 2.72 1.05 9.09
CA GLU A 79 1.96 1.39 7.89
C GLU A 79 2.15 2.86 7.48
N SER A 80 2.33 3.77 8.43
CA SER A 80 2.62 5.18 8.09
C SER A 80 3.93 5.33 7.32
N GLN A 81 4.92 4.46 7.53
CA GLN A 81 6.18 4.49 6.80
C GLN A 81 6.02 3.96 5.36
N SER A 82 5.23 2.92 5.17
CA SER A 82 4.91 2.39 3.83
C SER A 82 4.10 3.39 3.02
N LEU A 83 3.03 3.93 3.60
CA LEU A 83 2.20 4.95 2.96
C LEU A 83 2.96 6.26 2.68
N PHE A 84 3.89 6.67 3.56
CA PHE A 84 4.75 7.82 3.28
C PHE A 84 5.57 7.61 2.01
N VAL A 85 6.17 6.43 1.83
CA VAL A 85 6.93 6.12 0.62
C VAL A 85 6.00 6.03 -0.59
N GLU A 86 4.89 5.30 -0.49
CA GLU A 86 3.95 5.06 -1.58
C GLU A 86 3.20 6.33 -2.01
N MET A 87 2.58 7.04 -1.05
CA MET A 87 1.69 8.15 -1.38
C MET A 87 2.43 9.49 -1.51
N GLN A 88 3.45 9.74 -0.69
CA GLN A 88 4.11 11.05 -0.65
C GLN A 88 5.39 11.10 -1.51
N ILE A 89 6.23 10.06 -1.45
CA ILE A 89 7.50 10.08 -2.16
C ILE A 89 7.31 9.70 -3.63
N ILE A 90 6.79 8.50 -3.90
CA ILE A 90 6.81 7.97 -5.28
C ILE A 90 5.73 8.56 -6.18
N LYS A 91 4.68 9.16 -5.65
CA LYS A 91 3.69 9.92 -6.41
C LYS A 91 4.10 11.38 -6.65
N SER A 92 5.26 11.82 -6.15
CA SER A 92 5.74 13.18 -6.34
C SER A 92 6.20 13.48 -7.77
N LEU A 93 6.18 14.75 -8.16
CA LEU A 93 6.65 15.20 -9.49
C LEU A 93 8.14 14.87 -9.75
N PRO A 94 9.08 15.03 -8.79
CA PRO A 94 10.47 14.61 -8.99
C PRO A 94 10.62 13.12 -9.31
N VAL A 95 9.82 12.26 -8.68
CA VAL A 95 9.83 10.82 -8.98
C VAL A 95 9.17 10.54 -10.34
N SER A 96 8.13 11.26 -10.72
CA SER A 96 7.55 11.18 -12.07
C SER A 96 8.55 11.55 -13.17
N GLN A 97 9.39 12.56 -12.94
CA GLN A 97 10.51 12.90 -13.83
C GLN A 97 11.54 11.77 -13.94
N PHE A 98 11.85 11.12 -12.83
CA PHE A 98 12.74 9.96 -12.82
C PHE A 98 12.13 8.76 -13.56
N ILE A 99 10.83 8.49 -13.37
CA ILE A 99 10.10 7.43 -14.08
C ILE A 99 10.08 7.70 -15.58
N GLN A 100 9.78 8.93 -16.01
CA GLN A 100 9.85 9.34 -17.44
C GLN A 100 11.21 8.98 -18.06
N LYS A 101 12.30 9.28 -17.36
CA LYS A 101 13.64 8.94 -17.84
C LYS A 101 13.83 7.44 -17.98
N ILE A 102 13.38 6.65 -17.02
CA ILE A 102 13.45 5.17 -17.09
C ILE A 102 12.62 4.64 -18.27
N LEU A 103 11.38 5.11 -18.43
CA LEU A 103 10.50 4.71 -19.54
C LEU A 103 11.14 4.98 -20.88
N LYS A 104 11.76 6.15 -21.06
CA LYS A 104 12.51 6.50 -22.26
C LYS A 104 13.74 5.60 -22.46
N ASP A 105 14.64 5.57 -21.48
CA ASP A 105 15.98 4.99 -21.62
C ASP A 105 15.96 3.45 -21.63
N LYS A 106 15.00 2.82 -20.96
CA LYS A 106 14.92 1.37 -20.78
C LYS A 106 13.83 0.70 -21.61
N LEU A 107 12.72 1.37 -21.83
CA LEU A 107 11.55 0.82 -22.53
C LEU A 107 11.28 1.51 -23.87
N GLY A 108 12.09 2.48 -24.27
CA GLY A 108 11.93 3.20 -25.55
C GLY A 108 10.62 3.97 -25.70
N LYS A 109 9.96 4.31 -24.58
CA LYS A 109 8.67 5.02 -24.60
C LYS A 109 8.87 6.48 -25.01
N ASP A 110 7.93 7.00 -25.83
CA ASP A 110 7.95 8.40 -26.25
C ASP A 110 7.75 9.36 -25.07
N PRO A 111 8.72 10.24 -24.77
CA PRO A 111 8.62 11.18 -23.66
C PRO A 111 7.57 12.27 -23.86
N ASN A 112 7.05 12.48 -25.07
CA ASN A 112 5.95 13.40 -25.32
C ASN A 112 4.60 12.80 -24.91
N VAL A 113 4.44 11.49 -25.04
CA VAL A 113 3.26 10.75 -24.60
C VAL A 113 3.35 10.49 -23.09
N TRP A 114 4.52 10.09 -22.61
CA TRP A 114 4.81 9.76 -21.21
C TRP A 114 5.61 10.87 -20.54
N SER A 115 5.10 12.12 -20.63
CA SER A 115 5.72 13.24 -19.91
C SER A 115 5.61 13.06 -18.39
N SER A 116 6.51 13.71 -17.64
CA SER A 116 6.47 13.66 -16.18
C SER A 116 5.17 14.21 -15.62
N GLU A 117 4.55 15.16 -16.28
CA GLU A 117 3.24 15.72 -15.90
C GLU A 117 2.11 14.71 -16.12
N VAL A 118 2.12 14.03 -17.28
CA VAL A 118 1.14 12.95 -17.55
C VAL A 118 1.28 11.84 -16.55
N ILE A 119 2.48 11.38 -16.25
CA ILE A 119 2.76 10.35 -15.25
C ILE A 119 2.27 10.81 -13.87
N TYR A 120 2.60 12.05 -13.49
CA TYR A 120 2.17 12.62 -12.23
C TYR A 120 0.65 12.68 -12.11
N ASN A 121 -0.04 13.19 -13.13
CA ASN A 121 -1.51 13.33 -13.11
C ASN A 121 -2.23 11.97 -13.07
N ILE A 122 -1.77 10.98 -13.83
CA ILE A 122 -2.35 9.62 -13.81
C ILE A 122 -2.19 9.02 -12.42
N ARG A 123 -1.02 9.14 -11.80
CA ARG A 123 -0.73 8.50 -10.51
C ARG A 123 -1.34 9.22 -9.30
N ASN A 124 -1.76 10.47 -9.48
CA ASN A 124 -2.45 11.26 -8.45
C ASN A 124 -3.92 11.52 -8.81
N SER A 125 -4.49 10.75 -9.74
CA SER A 125 -5.91 10.84 -10.05
C SER A 125 -6.74 10.34 -8.86
N VAL A 126 -7.76 11.11 -8.51
CA VAL A 126 -8.69 10.79 -7.42
C VAL A 126 -9.96 10.23 -8.04
N THR A 127 -10.24 8.96 -7.77
CA THR A 127 -11.42 8.27 -8.32
C THR A 127 -11.97 7.32 -7.27
N PRO A 128 -13.23 7.50 -6.83
CA PRO A 128 -13.85 6.58 -5.89
C PRO A 128 -13.87 5.13 -6.43
N GLY A 129 -13.54 4.18 -5.57
CA GLY A 129 -13.51 2.77 -5.93
C GLY A 129 -13.93 1.87 -4.77
N TYR A 130 -14.28 0.64 -5.09
CA TYR A 130 -14.74 -0.32 -4.08
C TYR A 130 -13.58 -0.97 -3.33
N ILE A 131 -12.43 -1.16 -3.98
CA ILE A 131 -11.33 -1.97 -3.47
C ILE A 131 -10.32 -1.11 -2.72
N ARG A 132 -10.12 -1.40 -1.43
CA ARG A 132 -9.23 -0.64 -0.55
C ARG A 132 -7.79 -0.57 -1.08
N VAL A 133 -7.23 -1.70 -1.48
CA VAL A 133 -5.82 -1.78 -1.91
C VAL A 133 -5.54 -1.07 -3.24
N ASP A 134 -6.58 -0.76 -4.02
CA ASP A 134 -6.47 -0.03 -5.29
C ASP A 134 -6.86 1.45 -5.14
N SER A 135 -7.15 1.89 -3.90
CA SER A 135 -7.64 3.23 -3.63
C SER A 135 -6.55 4.30 -3.75
N ASP A 136 -6.95 5.48 -4.18
CA ASP A 136 -6.10 6.68 -4.17
C ASP A 136 -5.87 7.22 -2.75
N GLU A 137 -5.02 8.24 -2.62
CA GLU A 137 -4.63 8.80 -1.32
C GLU A 137 -5.78 9.48 -0.55
N VAL A 138 -6.86 9.85 -1.23
CA VAL A 138 -8.04 10.47 -0.61
C VAL A 138 -9.00 9.41 -0.10
N HIS A 139 -9.25 8.36 -0.89
CA HIS A 139 -10.21 7.32 -0.55
C HIS A 139 -9.63 6.24 0.36
N TYR A 140 -8.33 5.98 0.33
CA TYR A 140 -7.71 4.98 1.20
C TYR A 140 -8.02 5.19 2.69
N PRO A 141 -7.86 6.39 3.27
CA PRO A 141 -8.24 6.65 4.67
C PRO A 141 -9.73 6.42 4.94
N LEU A 142 -10.61 6.70 3.97
CA LEU A 142 -12.04 6.45 4.13
C LEU A 142 -12.35 4.95 4.21
N HIS A 143 -11.67 4.11 3.44
CA HIS A 143 -11.77 2.66 3.59
C HIS A 143 -11.29 2.18 4.97
N ILE A 144 -10.24 2.77 5.52
CA ILE A 144 -9.77 2.43 6.87
C ILE A 144 -10.80 2.83 7.92
N ILE A 145 -11.37 4.04 7.84
CA ILE A 145 -12.41 4.52 8.74
C ILE A 145 -13.65 3.61 8.66
N HIS A 146 -14.08 3.28 7.44
CA HIS A 146 -15.19 2.37 7.22
C HIS A 146 -14.98 1.02 7.92
N ARG A 147 -13.82 0.38 7.69
CA ARG A 147 -13.50 -0.91 8.33
C ARG A 147 -13.41 -0.81 9.85
N PHE A 148 -12.77 0.23 10.36
CA PHE A 148 -12.71 0.47 11.80
C PHE A 148 -14.11 0.57 12.42
N ASN A 149 -15.04 1.29 11.79
CA ASN A 149 -16.41 1.43 12.27
C ASN A 149 -17.14 0.09 12.29
N ILE A 150 -16.93 -0.77 11.28
CA ILE A 150 -17.52 -2.11 11.23
C ILE A 150 -16.95 -2.99 12.35
N GLU A 151 -15.62 -3.04 12.47
CA GLU A 151 -14.95 -3.82 13.51
C GLU A 151 -15.36 -3.37 14.93
N TYR A 152 -15.47 -2.06 15.14
CA TYR A 152 -15.95 -1.50 16.41
C TYR A 152 -17.37 -1.99 16.75
N LYS A 153 -18.28 -1.96 15.78
CA LYS A 153 -19.66 -2.43 15.98
C LYS A 153 -19.72 -3.93 16.32
N ILE A 154 -18.87 -4.74 15.67
CA ILE A 154 -18.82 -6.19 15.94
C ILE A 154 -18.22 -6.48 17.33
N ILE A 155 -17.12 -5.82 17.71
CA ILE A 155 -16.35 -6.16 18.91
C ILE A 155 -16.91 -5.49 20.15
N GLU A 156 -17.31 -4.22 20.06
CA GLU A 156 -17.73 -3.42 21.23
C GLU A 156 -19.26 -3.32 21.37
N GLU A 157 -20.01 -3.42 20.27
CA GLU A 157 -21.47 -3.27 20.26
C GLU A 157 -22.21 -4.60 20.05
N ASP A 158 -21.49 -5.74 20.04
CA ASP A 158 -22.03 -7.09 19.83
C ASP A 158 -22.89 -7.23 18.57
N ALA A 159 -22.57 -6.49 17.50
CA ALA A 159 -23.29 -6.60 16.24
C ALA A 159 -23.18 -8.02 15.67
N ASN A 160 -24.31 -8.60 15.28
CA ASN A 160 -24.35 -9.96 14.77
C ASN A 160 -23.65 -10.06 13.40
N VAL A 161 -22.61 -10.88 13.32
CA VAL A 161 -21.78 -11.11 12.12
C VAL A 161 -22.58 -11.64 10.93
N GLU A 162 -23.73 -12.29 11.15
CA GLU A 162 -24.62 -12.75 10.10
C GLU A 162 -25.16 -11.59 9.22
N TYR A 163 -25.23 -10.38 9.78
CA TYR A 163 -25.66 -9.16 9.07
C TYR A 163 -24.48 -8.33 8.54
N LEU A 164 -23.27 -8.89 8.58
CA LEU A 164 -22.08 -8.17 8.13
C LEU A 164 -22.17 -7.62 6.68
N PRO A 165 -22.70 -8.36 5.69
CA PRO A 165 -22.84 -7.80 4.34
C PRO A 165 -23.73 -6.55 4.31
N ASP A 166 -24.86 -6.57 4.98
CA ASP A 166 -25.79 -5.43 5.03
C ASP A 166 -25.16 -4.24 5.77
N LEU A 167 -24.54 -4.51 6.92
CA LEU A 167 -23.84 -3.50 7.71
C LEU A 167 -22.70 -2.85 6.92
N TRP A 168 -21.93 -3.68 6.19
CA TRP A 168 -20.87 -3.21 5.30
C TRP A 168 -21.41 -2.27 4.24
N ASN A 169 -22.44 -2.70 3.50
CA ASN A 169 -22.99 -1.95 2.38
C ASN A 169 -23.56 -0.60 2.83
N GLU A 170 -24.28 -0.57 3.95
CA GLU A 170 -24.84 0.66 4.54
C GLU A 170 -23.73 1.65 4.94
N GLU A 171 -22.72 1.20 5.68
CA GLU A 171 -21.61 2.05 6.12
C GLU A 171 -20.71 2.47 4.96
N PHE A 172 -20.53 1.62 3.94
CA PHE A 172 -19.77 1.93 2.74
C PHE A 172 -20.40 3.06 1.93
N SER A 173 -21.73 2.97 1.71
CA SER A 173 -22.47 4.03 1.04
C SER A 173 -22.41 5.36 1.79
N LYS A 174 -22.49 5.34 3.13
CA LYS A 174 -22.34 6.54 3.96
C LYS A 174 -20.95 7.17 3.89
N THR A 175 -19.90 6.34 3.88
CA THR A 175 -18.51 6.79 4.01
C THR A 175 -17.89 7.16 2.66
N LEU A 176 -18.16 6.37 1.62
CA LEU A 176 -17.57 6.51 0.29
C LEU A 176 -18.53 7.00 -0.78
N GLY A 177 -19.84 7.04 -0.48
CA GLY A 177 -20.87 7.51 -1.42
C GLY A 177 -21.14 6.56 -2.58
N LEU A 178 -20.77 5.29 -2.46
CA LEU A 178 -20.95 4.26 -3.48
C LEU A 178 -21.85 3.14 -2.97
N ASP A 179 -22.75 2.64 -3.82
CA ASP A 179 -23.60 1.50 -3.52
C ASP A 179 -22.90 0.20 -3.89
N VAL A 180 -22.73 -0.69 -2.92
CA VAL A 180 -22.10 -2.01 -3.11
C VAL A 180 -23.13 -2.98 -3.70
N HIS A 181 -22.76 -3.69 -4.76
CA HIS A 181 -23.68 -4.56 -5.52
C HIS A 181 -23.45 -6.06 -5.29
N ASP A 182 -22.29 -6.43 -4.75
CA ASP A 182 -21.95 -7.82 -4.45
C ASP A 182 -20.90 -7.90 -3.31
N ASP A 183 -20.80 -9.06 -2.66
CA ASP A 183 -19.87 -9.26 -1.55
C ASP A 183 -18.39 -9.23 -1.98
N LYS A 184 -18.10 -9.46 -3.26
CA LYS A 184 -16.73 -9.42 -3.78
C LYS A 184 -16.18 -8.00 -3.82
N SER A 185 -17.03 -7.02 -4.12
CA SER A 185 -16.73 -5.59 -3.99
C SER A 185 -17.12 -5.02 -2.64
N GLY A 186 -17.79 -5.82 -1.81
CA GLY A 186 -18.22 -5.54 -0.46
C GLY A 186 -17.33 -6.16 0.62
N CYS A 187 -17.94 -6.83 1.59
CA CYS A 187 -17.26 -7.34 2.79
C CYS A 187 -16.20 -8.43 2.52
N LEU A 188 -16.20 -9.08 1.36
CA LEU A 188 -15.22 -10.09 0.97
C LEU A 188 -14.10 -9.55 0.08
N GLN A 189 -13.98 -8.24 -0.11
CA GLN A 189 -12.96 -7.64 -0.98
C GLN A 189 -11.53 -7.75 -0.45
N ASP A 190 -11.38 -7.88 0.84
CA ASP A 190 -10.10 -7.76 1.52
C ASP A 190 -9.87 -8.92 2.49
N ILE A 191 -8.72 -9.57 2.38
CA ILE A 191 -8.33 -10.71 3.21
C ILE A 191 -7.75 -10.33 4.58
N HIS A 192 -7.58 -9.03 4.85
CA HIS A 192 -6.91 -8.54 6.05
C HIS A 192 -7.86 -8.29 7.22
N TRP A 193 -9.01 -8.93 7.24
CA TRP A 193 -9.89 -8.77 8.36
C TRP A 193 -10.52 -10.01 8.93
#